data_13aed74ff794b563fff3fa1f09523cba
#
_entry.id   13aed74ff794b563fff3fa1f09523cba
#
_cell.length_a   1.000
_cell.length_b   1.000
_cell.length_c   1.000
_cell.angle_alpha   90.00
_cell.angle_beta   90.00
_cell.angle_gamma   90.00
#
_symmetry.space_group_name_H-M   'P 1'
#
loop_
_entity.id
_entity.type
_entity.pdbx_description
1 polymer ?
#
loop_
_entity_poly.entity_id
_entity_poly.type
_entity_poly.pdbx_seq_one_letter_code
_entity_poly.pdbx_strand_id
1 'polypeptide(L)'
;MIGEVKTMDKIKMTTPLVEMDGDEMTRVLWAWIKEKLICPFVDLKTEYYDLGLLHRNETRDQVTVDAANATKRLGVAVKCATITPNKQRMEEYPEL
;
A
#
# COMPACT_ATOMS: atom_id res chain seq x y z
N MET A 1 -26.16 7.35 18.47
CA MET A 1 -24.79 7.79 18.44
C MET A 1 -24.01 7.22 17.25
N ILE A 2 -23.29 8.07 16.61
CA ILE A 2 -22.62 7.71 15.37
C ILE A 2 -21.59 6.61 15.58
N GLY A 3 -20.84 6.66 16.66
CA GLY A 3 -19.79 5.69 16.89
C GLY A 3 -20.29 4.26 17.05
N GLU A 4 -21.41 4.11 17.66
CA GLU A 4 -21.98 2.78 17.92
C GLU A 4 -22.40 2.10 16.64
N VAL A 5 -23.05 2.85 15.74
CA VAL A 5 -23.47 2.31 14.45
C VAL A 5 -22.27 1.85 13.66
N LYS A 6 -21.22 2.67 13.63
CA LYS A 6 -20.03 2.36 12.82
C LYS A 6 -19.29 1.14 13.31
N THR A 7 -19.21 0.93 14.62
CA THR A 7 -18.47 -0.22 15.14
C THR A 7 -19.14 -1.54 14.81
N MET A 8 -20.46 -1.53 14.59
CA MET A 8 -21.20 -2.76 14.35
C MET A 8 -21.35 -3.10 12.88
N ASP A 9 -21.37 -2.09 12.03
CA ASP A 9 -21.84 -2.27 10.64
C ASP A 9 -20.78 -1.97 9.59
N LYS A 10 -19.54 -2.34 9.86
CA LYS A 10 -18.50 -2.20 8.85
C LYS A 10 -18.74 -3.15 7.69
N ILE A 11 -18.48 -2.64 6.50
CA ILE A 11 -18.60 -3.42 5.27
C ILE A 11 -17.51 -4.49 5.26
N LYS A 12 -17.89 -5.74 5.04
CA LYS A 12 -16.96 -6.86 4.97
C LYS A 12 -16.42 -7.02 3.56
N MET A 13 -15.13 -7.33 3.47
CA MET A 13 -14.51 -7.63 2.18
C MET A 13 -14.43 -9.14 1.99
N THR A 14 -14.72 -9.60 0.78
CA THR A 14 -14.59 -11.02 0.44
C THR A 14 -13.20 -11.35 -0.12
N THR A 15 -12.60 -10.40 -0.81
CA THR A 15 -11.27 -10.56 -1.41
C THR A 15 -10.34 -9.50 -0.85
N PRO A 16 -9.15 -9.86 -0.41
CA PRO A 16 -8.19 -8.85 0.03
C PRO A 16 -7.79 -7.91 -1.09
N LEU A 17 -7.51 -6.67 -0.72
CA LEU A 17 -6.98 -5.65 -1.60
C LEU A 17 -5.46 -5.70 -1.54
N VAL A 18 -4.79 -5.73 -2.68
CA VAL A 18 -3.33 -5.56 -2.69
C VAL A 18 -3.04 -4.09 -2.40
N GLU A 19 -2.30 -3.86 -1.34
CA GLU A 19 -1.97 -2.51 -0.88
C GLU A 19 -0.49 -2.25 -1.14
N MET A 20 -0.21 -1.33 -2.07
CA MET A 20 1.17 -0.98 -2.44
C MET A 20 1.49 0.39 -1.90
N ASP A 21 2.23 0.42 -0.80
CA ASP A 21 2.65 1.67 -0.17
C ASP A 21 3.74 2.33 -1.01
N GLY A 22 3.88 3.64 -0.85
CA GLY A 22 4.76 4.42 -1.70
C GLY A 22 5.80 5.20 -0.93
N ASP A 23 6.22 6.30 -1.52
CA ASP A 23 7.28 7.15 -0.99
C ASP A 23 6.74 8.46 -0.44
N GLU A 24 7.48 9.00 0.51
CA GLU A 24 7.33 10.36 1.02
C GLU A 24 5.88 10.70 1.41
N MET A 25 5.34 11.79 0.87
CA MET A 25 4.04 12.31 1.26
C MET A 25 2.89 11.35 0.97
N THR A 26 2.98 10.59 -0.13
CA THR A 26 1.90 9.68 -0.50
C THR A 26 1.71 8.58 0.54
N ARG A 27 2.78 8.16 1.15
CA ARG A 27 2.78 7.17 2.23
C ARG A 27 2.00 7.68 3.44
N VAL A 28 2.24 8.93 3.82
CA VAL A 28 1.55 9.57 4.93
C VAL A 28 0.07 9.79 4.61
N LEU A 29 -0.22 10.31 3.42
CA LEU A 29 -1.59 10.57 2.99
C LEU A 29 -2.41 9.28 2.92
N TRP A 30 -1.84 8.22 2.41
CA TRP A 30 -2.52 6.93 2.32
C TRP A 30 -2.85 6.38 3.72
N ALA A 31 -1.93 6.51 4.66
CA ALA A 31 -2.17 6.10 6.04
C ALA A 31 -3.36 6.86 6.64
N TRP A 32 -3.43 8.17 6.40
CA TRP A 32 -4.55 8.98 6.87
C TRP A 32 -5.87 8.60 6.20
N ILE A 33 -5.84 8.34 4.91
CA ILE A 33 -7.03 7.93 4.16
C ILE A 33 -7.58 6.62 4.74
N LYS A 34 -6.72 5.65 4.98
CA LYS A 34 -7.14 4.40 5.59
C LYS A 34 -7.77 4.64 6.97
N GLU A 35 -7.09 5.38 7.81
CA GLU A 35 -7.51 5.58 9.19
C GLU A 35 -8.82 6.36 9.29
N LYS A 36 -8.97 7.41 8.48
CA LYS A 36 -10.07 8.36 8.64
C LYS A 36 -11.24 8.14 7.71
N LEU A 37 -11.01 7.58 6.54
CA LEU A 37 -12.05 7.48 5.51
C LEU A 37 -12.45 6.05 5.17
N ILE A 38 -11.58 5.08 5.38
CA ILE A 38 -11.86 3.70 4.99
C ILE A 38 -12.15 2.82 6.18
N CYS A 39 -11.21 2.71 7.10
CA CYS A 39 -11.33 1.78 8.21
C CYS A 39 -12.50 2.03 9.17
N PRO A 40 -12.99 3.28 9.33
CA PRO A 40 -14.22 3.46 10.12
C PRO A 40 -15.46 2.80 9.52
N PHE A 41 -15.48 2.56 8.20
CA PHE A 41 -16.65 2.06 7.49
C PHE A 41 -16.46 0.69 6.87
N VAL A 42 -15.23 0.29 6.64
CA VAL A 42 -14.89 -0.96 5.96
C VAL A 42 -13.96 -1.78 6.85
N ASP A 43 -14.28 -3.05 6.99
CA ASP A 43 -13.35 -4.01 7.63
C ASP A 43 -12.28 -4.35 6.59
N LEU A 44 -11.30 -3.47 6.48
CA LEU A 44 -10.31 -3.50 5.40
C LEU A 44 -9.36 -4.68 5.56
N LYS A 45 -9.28 -5.50 4.53
CA LYS A 45 -8.32 -6.61 4.45
C LYS A 45 -7.37 -6.35 3.31
N THR A 46 -6.09 -6.32 3.59
CA THR A 46 -5.09 -6.05 2.57
C THR A 46 -3.99 -7.08 2.60
N GLU A 47 -3.36 -7.24 1.44
CA GLU A 47 -2.07 -7.89 1.33
C GLU A 47 -1.08 -6.77 1.03
N TYR A 48 -0.23 -6.46 1.99
CA TYR A 48 0.57 -5.24 2.02
C TYR A 48 1.95 -5.44 1.41
N TYR A 49 2.34 -4.51 0.53
CA TYR A 49 3.67 -4.46 -0.07
C TYR A 49 4.21 -3.04 0.03
N ASP A 50 5.39 -2.90 0.60
CA ASP A 50 6.06 -1.60 0.73
C ASP A 50 6.90 -1.36 -0.53
N LEU A 51 6.44 -0.48 -1.40
CA LEU A 51 7.16 -0.10 -2.62
C LEU A 51 7.99 1.17 -2.44
N GLY A 52 8.25 1.57 -1.20
CA GLY A 52 9.16 2.69 -0.95
C GLY A 52 10.57 2.37 -1.41
N LEU A 53 11.35 3.42 -1.70
CA LEU A 53 12.71 3.28 -2.22
C LEU A 53 13.59 2.38 -1.36
N LEU A 54 13.52 2.57 -0.04
CA LEU A 54 14.37 1.80 0.87
C LEU A 54 14.09 0.31 0.76
N HIS A 55 12.83 -0.06 0.82
CA HIS A 55 12.45 -1.48 0.79
C HIS A 55 12.68 -2.10 -0.58
N ARG A 56 12.43 -1.34 -1.66
CA ARG A 56 12.76 -1.83 -3.00
C ARG A 56 14.26 -2.09 -3.13
N ASN A 57 15.09 -1.22 -2.55
CA ASN A 57 16.52 -1.44 -2.54
C ASN A 57 16.89 -2.68 -1.73
N GLU A 58 16.33 -2.83 -0.53
CA GLU A 58 16.62 -3.99 0.33
C GLU A 58 16.29 -5.31 -0.35
N THR A 59 15.24 -5.35 -1.14
CA THR A 59 14.77 -6.56 -1.80
C THR A 59 15.30 -6.71 -3.23
N ARG A 60 16.17 -5.80 -3.67
CA ARG A 60 16.64 -5.75 -5.06
C ARG A 60 15.48 -5.75 -6.03
N ASP A 61 14.49 -4.93 -5.70
CA ASP A 61 13.26 -4.75 -6.47
C ASP A 61 12.35 -5.99 -6.54
N GLN A 62 12.63 -7.01 -5.76
CA GLN A 62 11.77 -8.21 -5.73
C GLN A 62 10.37 -7.89 -5.23
N VAL A 63 10.24 -6.93 -4.30
CA VAL A 63 8.93 -6.55 -3.76
C VAL A 63 8.00 -6.03 -4.86
N THR A 64 8.53 -5.37 -5.86
CA THR A 64 7.73 -4.87 -7.00
C THR A 64 7.15 -6.05 -7.80
N VAL A 65 7.94 -7.07 -8.03
CA VAL A 65 7.51 -8.28 -8.73
C VAL A 65 6.45 -9.02 -7.90
N ASP A 66 6.70 -9.15 -6.60
CA ASP A 66 5.77 -9.83 -5.69
C ASP A 66 4.42 -9.12 -5.64
N ALA A 67 4.44 -7.78 -5.59
CA ALA A 67 3.20 -6.98 -5.58
C ALA A 67 2.43 -7.14 -6.91
N ALA A 68 3.13 -7.16 -8.02
CA ALA A 68 2.51 -7.36 -9.32
C ALA A 68 1.85 -8.75 -9.42
N ASN A 69 2.53 -9.76 -8.94
CA ASN A 69 1.99 -11.12 -8.95
C ASN A 69 0.78 -11.26 -8.03
N ALA A 70 0.81 -10.61 -6.87
CA ALA A 70 -0.33 -10.58 -5.97
C ALA A 70 -1.53 -9.89 -6.62
N THR A 71 -1.29 -8.81 -7.34
CA THR A 71 -2.35 -8.09 -8.05
C THR A 71 -2.99 -8.97 -9.12
N LYS A 72 -2.17 -9.71 -9.84
CA LYS A 72 -2.67 -10.66 -10.84
C LYS A 72 -3.53 -11.74 -10.19
N ARG A 73 -3.11 -12.24 -9.04
CA ARG A 73 -3.80 -13.30 -8.32
C ARG A 73 -5.12 -12.82 -7.70
N LEU A 74 -5.12 -11.65 -7.08
CA LEU A 74 -6.28 -11.14 -6.35
C LEU A 74 -7.20 -10.25 -7.20
N GLY A 75 -6.68 -9.67 -8.26
CA GLY A 75 -7.49 -8.94 -9.24
C GLY A 75 -7.74 -7.47 -8.92
N VAL A 76 -7.29 -6.97 -7.76
CA VAL A 76 -7.52 -5.58 -7.38
C VAL A 76 -6.36 -5.07 -6.53
N ALA A 77 -5.97 -3.83 -6.75
CA ALA A 77 -4.89 -3.21 -6.00
C ALA A 77 -5.09 -1.71 -5.88
N VAL A 78 -4.51 -1.13 -4.84
CA VAL A 78 -4.31 0.30 -4.73
C VAL A 78 -2.81 0.54 -4.66
N LYS A 79 -2.33 1.50 -5.41
CA LYS A 79 -0.90 1.81 -5.43
C LYS A 79 -0.69 3.30 -5.14
N CYS A 80 0.13 3.57 -4.15
CA CYS A 80 0.59 4.92 -3.87
C CYS A 80 1.68 5.32 -4.87
N ALA A 81 1.89 6.62 -5.02
CA ALA A 81 2.94 7.12 -5.89
C ALA A 81 4.32 6.70 -5.36
N THR A 82 5.19 6.33 -6.26
CA THR A 82 6.56 5.93 -5.94
C THR A 82 7.54 6.81 -6.70
N ILE A 83 8.74 6.93 -6.15
CA ILE A 83 9.80 7.69 -6.80
C ILE A 83 10.47 6.79 -7.85
N THR A 84 10.60 7.32 -9.08
CA THR A 84 11.42 6.66 -10.10
C THR A 84 12.85 7.11 -9.88
N PRO A 85 13.77 6.19 -9.57
CA PRO A 85 15.15 6.59 -9.25
C PRO A 85 15.84 7.24 -10.44
N ASN A 86 16.35 8.45 -10.21
CA ASN A 86 17.26 9.09 -11.15
C ASN A 86 18.69 8.66 -10.83
N LYS A 87 19.67 9.22 -11.55
CA LYS A 87 21.06 8.83 -11.36
C LYS A 87 21.52 9.01 -9.91
N GLN A 88 21.16 10.14 -9.29
CA GLN A 88 21.55 10.43 -7.92
C GLN A 88 20.90 9.43 -6.94
N ARG A 89 19.63 9.10 -7.14
CA ARG A 89 18.93 8.12 -6.30
C ARG A 89 19.56 6.74 -6.44
N MET A 90 20.00 6.38 -7.64
CA MET A 90 20.68 5.09 -7.87
C MET A 90 21.98 4.99 -7.10
N GLU A 91 22.65 6.12 -6.87
CA GLU A 91 23.84 6.14 -6.02
C GLU A 91 23.52 5.89 -4.55
N GLU A 92 22.37 6.41 -4.08
CA GLU A 92 21.91 6.21 -2.71
C GLU A 92 21.33 4.80 -2.51
N TYR A 93 20.76 4.24 -3.56
CA TYR A 93 20.08 2.95 -3.52
C TYR A 93 20.64 2.03 -4.60
N PRO A 94 21.85 1.52 -4.39
CA PRO A 94 22.60 0.83 -5.46
C PRO A 94 22.04 -0.52 -5.88
N GLU A 95 21.16 -1.11 -5.08
CA GLU A 95 20.58 -2.42 -5.41
C GLU A 95 19.36 -2.34 -6.33
N LEU A 96 18.92 -1.13 -6.67
CA LEU A 96 17.83 -0.93 -7.62
C LEU A 96 18.26 -1.06 -9.06
#